data_359197ad8de309a0193a4d3e97a955d5
#
_entry.id   359197ad8de309a0193a4d3e97a955d5
#
_cell.length_a   1.000
_cell.length_b   1.000
_cell.length_c   1.000
_cell.angle_alpha   90.00
_cell.angle_beta   90.00
_cell.angle_gamma   90.00
#
_symmetry.space_group_name_H-M   'P 1'
#
loop_
_entity.id
_entity.type
_entity.pdbx_description
1 polymer ?
#
loop_
_entity_poly.entity_id
_entity_poly.type
_entity_poly.pdbx_seq_one_letter_code
_entity_poly.pdbx_strand_id
1 'polypeptide(L)'
;YTARDAAHKKLLELLARGEPLPFPLTGACIYYAGPTPARDGMPIGSCGPTTSSRMDVMCLPLLRNGLVCMIGKGGRSEEVAQVMRETGSVYLAATGGCGALIASRVKSCEVIAFPELGCESIKRLVVEDFPAVVAMDSVGGSLYGAGACA
;
A
#
# COMPACT_ATOMS: atom_id res chain seq x y z
N TYR A 1 -5.98 1.07 -3.27
CA TYR A 1 -6.54 0.28 -2.17
C TYR A 1 -5.70 0.45 -0.92
N THR A 2 -6.32 0.50 0.28
CA THR A 2 -5.55 0.44 1.52
C THR A 2 -5.41 -1.01 1.97
N ALA A 3 -4.19 -1.43 2.30
CA ALA A 3 -3.94 -2.69 2.97
C ALA A 3 -2.64 -2.60 3.77
N ARG A 4 -2.65 -3.05 5.02
CA ARG A 4 -1.45 -3.20 5.82
C ARG A 4 -1.43 -4.59 6.48
N ASP A 5 -0.76 -4.75 7.56
CA ASP A 5 -0.38 -6.05 8.16
C ASP A 5 -1.48 -7.12 8.13
N ALA A 6 -2.64 -6.87 8.76
CA ALA A 6 -3.70 -7.87 8.85
C ALA A 6 -4.38 -8.13 7.49
N ALA A 7 -4.58 -7.08 6.69
CA ALA A 7 -5.15 -7.22 5.35
C ALA A 7 -4.23 -8.01 4.42
N HIS A 8 -2.89 -7.78 4.47
CA HIS A 8 -1.94 -8.58 3.69
C HIS A 8 -2.00 -10.06 4.03
N LYS A 9 -2.08 -10.41 5.32
CA LYS A 9 -2.23 -11.82 5.74
C LYS A 9 -3.48 -12.45 5.13
N LYS A 10 -4.62 -11.75 5.18
CA LYS A 10 -5.87 -12.22 4.56
C LYS A 10 -5.75 -12.38 3.04
N LEU A 11 -5.12 -11.43 2.34
CA LEU A 11 -4.88 -11.54 0.89
C LEU A 11 -4.02 -12.77 0.56
N LEU A 12 -2.96 -13.03 1.34
CA LEU A 12 -2.11 -14.21 1.15
C LEU A 12 -2.84 -15.52 1.43
N GLU A 13 -3.72 -15.57 2.45
CA GLU A 13 -4.57 -16.73 2.73
C GLU A 13 -5.49 -17.04 1.54
N LEU A 14 -6.10 -16.02 0.92
CA LEU A 14 -6.93 -16.19 -0.27
C LEU A 14 -6.11 -16.70 -1.46
N LEU A 15 -4.94 -16.09 -1.72
CA LEU A 15 -4.04 -16.53 -2.79
C LEU A 15 -3.61 -17.99 -2.60
N ALA A 16 -3.23 -18.38 -1.38
CA ALA A 16 -2.81 -19.75 -1.08
C ALA A 16 -3.91 -20.78 -1.30
N ARG A 17 -5.18 -20.38 -1.14
CA ARG A 17 -6.37 -21.23 -1.38
C ARG A 17 -6.88 -21.16 -2.83
N GLY A 18 -6.29 -20.33 -3.68
CA GLY A 18 -6.78 -20.08 -5.04
C GLY A 18 -8.13 -19.38 -5.08
N GLU A 19 -8.51 -18.69 -4.00
CA GLU A 19 -9.76 -17.96 -3.89
C GLU A 19 -9.62 -16.55 -4.54
N PRO A 20 -10.72 -15.99 -5.08
CA PRO A 20 -10.69 -14.66 -5.67
C PRO A 20 -10.37 -13.60 -4.64
N LEU A 21 -9.50 -12.66 -5.02
CA LEU A 21 -9.20 -11.49 -4.19
C LEU A 21 -10.35 -10.48 -4.25
N PRO A 22 -10.49 -9.62 -3.22
CA PRO A 22 -11.57 -8.62 -3.17
C PRO A 22 -11.43 -7.48 -4.20
N PHE A 23 -10.30 -7.43 -4.90
CA PHE A 23 -10.04 -6.50 -6.00
C PHE A 23 -9.02 -7.12 -6.97
N PRO A 24 -9.03 -6.72 -8.26
CA PRO A 24 -8.04 -7.20 -9.22
C PRO A 24 -6.65 -6.67 -8.87
N LEU A 25 -5.63 -7.55 -8.79
CA LEU A 25 -4.25 -7.12 -8.56
C LEU A 25 -3.63 -6.46 -9.77
N THR A 26 -3.97 -6.93 -10.97
CA THR A 26 -3.41 -6.39 -12.22
C THR A 26 -3.69 -4.91 -12.34
N GLY A 27 -2.62 -4.11 -12.34
CA GLY A 27 -2.72 -2.66 -12.39
C GLY A 27 -3.08 -1.98 -11.06
N ALA A 28 -3.22 -2.74 -9.97
CA ALA A 28 -3.58 -2.18 -8.67
C ALA A 28 -2.43 -1.40 -8.03
N CYS A 29 -2.83 -0.43 -7.19
CA CYS A 29 -1.96 0.28 -6.26
C CYS A 29 -2.42 0.01 -4.83
N ILE A 30 -1.51 -0.45 -3.97
CA ILE A 30 -1.78 -0.63 -2.54
C ILE A 30 -1.08 0.45 -1.73
N TYR A 31 -1.87 1.21 -0.97
CA TYR A 31 -1.40 2.16 0.01
C TYR A 31 -1.36 1.51 1.40
N TYR A 32 -0.19 1.45 2.00
CA TYR A 32 0.04 0.88 3.32
C TYR A 32 -0.42 1.85 4.39
N ALA A 33 -1.70 1.85 4.66
CA ALA A 33 -2.34 2.72 5.64
C ALA A 33 -3.47 2.01 6.38
N GLY A 34 -3.71 2.47 7.60
CA GLY A 34 -4.88 2.11 8.40
C GLY A 34 -5.57 3.40 8.82
N PRO A 35 -6.46 3.95 7.99
CA PRO A 35 -7.10 5.23 8.27
C PRO A 35 -7.92 5.21 9.54
N THR A 36 -7.92 6.32 10.29
CA THR A 36 -8.86 6.49 11.39
C THR A 36 -10.29 6.68 10.86
N PRO A 37 -11.32 6.43 11.68
CA PRO A 37 -12.70 6.69 11.30
C PRO A 37 -12.90 8.11 10.76
N ALA A 38 -13.78 8.25 9.79
CA ALA A 38 -14.15 9.54 9.23
C ALA A 38 -14.79 10.44 10.31
N ARG A 39 -14.56 11.74 10.19
CA ARG A 39 -15.34 12.76 10.91
C ARG A 39 -16.56 13.14 10.06
N ASP A 40 -17.55 13.77 10.67
CA ASP A 40 -18.75 14.24 9.98
C ASP A 40 -18.38 15.07 8.73
N GLY A 41 -18.95 14.73 7.60
CA GLY A 41 -18.73 15.40 6.34
C GLY A 41 -17.42 15.07 5.62
N MET A 42 -16.58 14.17 6.17
CA MET A 42 -15.31 13.76 5.56
C MET A 42 -15.40 12.30 5.06
N PRO A 43 -14.81 11.97 3.90
CA PRO A 43 -14.81 10.60 3.38
C PRO A 43 -13.95 9.64 4.22
N ILE A 44 -12.95 10.17 4.95
CA ILE A 44 -11.96 9.39 5.70
C ILE A 44 -11.38 10.24 6.84
N GLY A 45 -10.89 9.57 7.88
CA GLY A 45 -10.08 10.23 8.90
C GLY A 45 -8.60 10.31 8.51
N SER A 46 -7.71 10.56 9.47
CA SER A 46 -6.27 10.63 9.22
C SER A 46 -5.76 9.37 8.51
N CYS A 47 -5.06 9.54 7.40
CA CYS A 47 -4.65 8.47 6.49
C CYS A 47 -3.14 8.52 6.18
N GLY A 48 -2.31 8.48 7.23
CA GLY A 48 -0.85 8.48 7.09
C GLY A 48 -0.27 7.10 6.70
N PRO A 49 0.90 7.08 6.03
CA PRO A 49 1.55 5.84 5.66
C PRO A 49 2.09 5.08 6.87
N THR A 50 2.00 3.75 6.84
CA THR A 50 2.72 2.88 7.77
C THR A 50 4.09 2.49 7.21
N THR A 51 4.97 1.98 8.07
CA THR A 51 6.31 1.49 7.69
C THR A 51 6.21 0.30 6.74
N SER A 52 6.80 0.43 5.55
CA SER A 52 6.62 -0.51 4.44
C SER A 52 7.37 -1.82 4.62
N SER A 53 8.52 -1.82 5.31
CA SER A 53 9.34 -3.03 5.51
C SER A 53 8.59 -4.17 6.21
N ARG A 54 7.55 -3.87 6.99
CA ARG A 54 6.71 -4.90 7.61
C ARG A 54 5.94 -5.74 6.58
N MET A 55 5.68 -5.20 5.40
CA MET A 55 4.99 -5.88 4.31
C MET A 55 5.94 -6.57 3.33
N ASP A 56 7.26 -6.48 3.50
CA ASP A 56 8.23 -6.90 2.49
C ASP A 56 8.03 -8.36 2.05
N VAL A 57 7.97 -9.30 2.98
CA VAL A 57 7.72 -10.71 2.65
C VAL A 57 6.32 -10.93 2.07
N MET A 58 5.34 -10.19 2.59
CA MET A 58 3.94 -10.37 2.21
C MET A 58 3.60 -9.76 0.85
N CYS A 59 4.31 -8.73 0.40
CA CYS A 59 4.04 -8.11 -0.89
C CYS A 59 4.60 -8.90 -2.09
N LEU A 60 5.60 -9.77 -1.89
CA LEU A 60 6.23 -10.50 -2.99
C LEU A 60 5.24 -11.34 -3.82
N PRO A 61 4.36 -12.16 -3.20
CA PRO A 61 3.35 -12.86 -3.98
C PRO A 61 2.37 -11.92 -4.69
N LEU A 62 2.02 -10.78 -4.08
CA LEU A 62 1.12 -9.80 -4.70
C LEU A 62 1.75 -9.16 -5.94
N LEU A 63 3.04 -8.79 -5.88
CA LEU A 63 3.81 -8.26 -7.01
C LEU A 63 3.86 -9.26 -8.16
N ARG A 64 4.17 -10.52 -7.88
CA ARG A 64 4.21 -11.59 -8.88
C ARG A 64 2.84 -11.92 -9.49
N ASN A 65 1.75 -11.53 -8.83
CA ASN A 65 0.37 -11.67 -9.32
C ASN A 65 -0.22 -10.37 -9.90
N GLY A 66 0.62 -9.38 -10.23
CA GLY A 66 0.21 -8.22 -11.02
C GLY A 66 0.01 -6.91 -10.26
N LEU A 67 0.35 -6.84 -8.96
CA LEU A 67 0.41 -5.57 -8.24
C LEU A 67 1.51 -4.70 -8.87
N VAL A 68 1.17 -3.47 -9.28
CA VAL A 68 2.11 -2.60 -10.00
C VAL A 68 2.62 -1.43 -9.17
N CYS A 69 1.94 -1.08 -8.08
CA CYS A 69 2.30 0.09 -7.29
C CYS A 69 2.09 -0.16 -5.80
N MET A 70 3.05 0.27 -5.01
CA MET A 70 2.97 0.28 -3.56
C MET A 70 3.23 1.69 -3.05
N ILE A 71 2.47 2.14 -2.05
CA ILE A 71 2.68 3.44 -1.39
C ILE A 71 2.86 3.19 0.10
N GLY A 72 3.91 3.77 0.68
CA GLY A 72 4.17 3.64 2.11
C GLY A 72 5.23 4.60 2.60
N LYS A 73 5.98 4.25 3.64
CA LYS A 73 7.15 5.01 4.11
C LYS A 73 8.30 4.10 4.50
N GLY A 74 9.51 4.66 4.45
CA GLY A 74 10.76 3.93 4.75
C GLY A 74 11.26 3.07 3.61
N GLY A 75 12.44 2.49 3.78
CA GLY A 75 13.07 1.63 2.77
C GLY A 75 12.38 0.28 2.62
N ARG A 76 12.86 -0.48 1.63
CA ARG A 76 12.40 -1.84 1.33
C ARG A 76 13.60 -2.78 1.32
N SER A 77 13.36 -4.07 1.50
CA SER A 77 14.40 -5.10 1.39
C SER A 77 14.92 -5.22 -0.04
N GLU A 78 16.14 -5.76 -0.19
CA GLU A 78 16.72 -6.04 -1.51
C GLU A 78 15.87 -7.05 -2.30
N GLU A 79 15.24 -8.00 -1.60
CA GLU A 79 14.35 -8.98 -2.24
C GLU A 79 13.14 -8.30 -2.88
N VAL A 80 12.55 -7.31 -2.21
CA VAL A 80 11.46 -6.50 -2.79
C VAL A 80 11.98 -5.71 -4.01
N ALA A 81 13.16 -5.09 -3.90
CA ALA A 81 13.76 -4.36 -5.00
C ALA A 81 14.00 -5.26 -6.22
N GLN A 82 14.46 -6.49 -6.01
CA GLN A 82 14.64 -7.46 -7.08
C GLN A 82 13.31 -7.82 -7.75
N VAL A 83 12.29 -8.18 -6.97
CA VAL A 83 10.97 -8.54 -7.52
C VAL A 83 10.32 -7.36 -8.24
N MET A 84 10.51 -6.13 -7.75
CA MET A 84 10.04 -4.93 -8.45
C MET A 84 10.67 -4.79 -9.83
N ARG A 85 11.98 -5.04 -9.99
CA ARG A 85 12.64 -5.08 -11.30
C ARG A 85 12.08 -6.16 -12.22
N GLU A 86 11.81 -7.35 -11.68
CA GLU A 86 11.25 -8.48 -12.44
C GLU A 86 9.83 -8.21 -12.93
N THR A 87 9.02 -7.51 -12.13
CA THR A 87 7.58 -7.26 -12.39
C THR A 87 7.30 -5.90 -13.02
N GLY A 88 8.30 -5.00 -13.07
CA GLY A 88 8.12 -3.63 -13.55
C GLY A 88 7.28 -2.75 -12.63
N SER A 89 7.19 -3.10 -11.35
CA SER A 89 6.40 -2.36 -10.36
C SER A 89 7.19 -1.19 -9.76
N VAL A 90 6.48 -0.26 -9.10
CA VAL A 90 7.05 0.93 -8.50
C VAL A 90 6.68 1.06 -7.02
N TYR A 91 7.54 1.73 -6.26
CA TYR A 91 7.27 2.08 -4.87
C TYR A 91 7.32 3.59 -4.69
N LEU A 92 6.23 4.13 -4.15
CA LEU A 92 6.10 5.55 -3.84
C LEU A 92 6.23 5.76 -2.31
N ALA A 93 7.02 6.74 -1.92
CA ALA A 93 7.09 7.17 -0.53
C ALA A 93 6.10 8.31 -0.27
N ALA A 94 5.25 8.13 0.72
CA ALA A 94 4.42 9.19 1.29
C ALA A 94 5.00 9.63 2.63
N THR A 95 4.84 10.91 2.97
CA THR A 95 5.45 11.50 4.16
C THR A 95 4.72 11.07 5.44
N GLY A 96 5.48 10.50 6.40
CA GLY A 96 4.98 10.24 7.74
C GLY A 96 4.60 11.52 8.48
N GLY A 97 3.58 11.43 9.36
CA GLY A 97 3.07 12.61 10.09
C GLY A 97 2.07 13.46 9.31
N CYS A 98 1.96 13.29 7.99
CA CYS A 98 1.08 14.06 7.10
C CYS A 98 -0.31 13.43 6.89
N GLY A 99 -0.80 12.60 7.83
CA GLY A 99 -2.05 11.86 7.66
C GLY A 99 -3.29 12.71 7.42
N ALA A 100 -3.38 13.91 8.03
CA ALA A 100 -4.47 14.84 7.79
C ALA A 100 -4.41 15.47 6.38
N LEU A 101 -3.21 15.84 5.92
CA LEU A 101 -2.98 16.34 4.57
C LEU A 101 -3.35 15.28 3.52
N ILE A 102 -2.90 14.04 3.71
CA ILE A 102 -3.23 12.94 2.80
C ILE A 102 -4.74 12.68 2.80
N ALA A 103 -5.39 12.70 3.96
CA ALA A 103 -6.84 12.54 4.06
C ALA A 103 -7.60 13.61 3.26
N SER A 104 -7.11 14.86 3.21
CA SER A 104 -7.73 15.93 2.42
C SER A 104 -7.67 15.69 0.89
N ARG A 105 -6.82 14.77 0.44
CA ARG A 105 -6.68 14.36 -0.96
C ARG A 105 -7.59 13.17 -1.33
N VAL A 106 -8.26 12.59 -0.35
CA VAL A 106 -9.22 11.49 -0.57
C VAL A 106 -10.59 12.09 -0.89
N LYS A 107 -11.14 11.77 -2.04
CA LYS A 107 -12.46 12.21 -2.50
C LYS A 107 -13.56 11.25 -2.08
N SER A 108 -13.26 9.96 -2.07
CA SER A 108 -14.18 8.94 -1.56
C SER A 108 -13.43 7.76 -0.95
N CYS A 109 -14.08 7.08 -0.03
CA CYS A 109 -13.57 5.92 0.67
C CYS A 109 -14.69 4.89 0.83
N GLU A 110 -14.45 3.67 0.40
CA GLU A 110 -15.39 2.56 0.51
C GLU A 110 -14.68 1.34 1.12
N VAL A 111 -15.24 0.74 2.15
CA VAL A 111 -14.76 -0.54 2.68
C VAL A 111 -15.22 -1.64 1.73
N ILE A 112 -14.28 -2.33 1.07
CA ILE A 112 -14.58 -3.37 0.09
C ILE A 112 -14.36 -4.79 0.62
N ALA A 113 -13.55 -4.95 1.68
CA ALA A 113 -13.31 -6.26 2.28
C ALA A 113 -12.84 -6.16 3.74
N PHE A 114 -13.08 -7.25 4.47
CA PHE A 114 -12.62 -7.48 5.84
C PHE A 114 -13.02 -6.35 6.81
N PRO A 115 -14.31 -5.96 6.87
CA PRO A 115 -14.77 -4.88 7.76
C PRO A 115 -14.44 -5.15 9.23
N GLU A 116 -14.33 -6.40 9.63
CA GLU A 116 -13.96 -6.84 10.96
C GLU A 116 -12.55 -6.40 11.39
N LEU A 117 -11.67 -6.09 10.42
CA LEU A 117 -10.32 -5.57 10.70
C LEU A 117 -10.30 -4.06 11.06
N GLY A 118 -11.45 -3.40 11.06
CA GLY A 118 -11.55 -1.98 11.42
C GLY A 118 -10.69 -1.07 10.56
N CYS A 119 -9.70 -0.38 11.16
CA CYS A 119 -8.81 0.51 10.42
C CYS A 119 -7.95 -0.23 9.38
N GLU A 120 -7.69 -1.52 9.57
CA GLU A 120 -6.93 -2.37 8.64
C GLU A 120 -7.81 -3.08 7.58
N SER A 121 -9.13 -2.84 7.57
CA SER A 121 -9.99 -3.31 6.47
C SER A 121 -9.50 -2.76 5.13
N ILE A 122 -9.74 -3.51 4.06
CA ILE A 122 -9.39 -3.03 2.71
C ILE A 122 -10.42 -1.99 2.28
N LYS A 123 -9.91 -0.82 1.94
CA LYS A 123 -10.71 0.29 1.45
C LYS A 123 -10.28 0.65 0.03
N ARG A 124 -11.25 0.92 -0.82
CA ARG A 124 -11.03 1.57 -2.11
C ARG A 124 -11.07 3.07 -1.90
N LEU A 125 -10.02 3.77 -2.30
CA LEU A 125 -9.92 5.22 -2.24
C LEU A 125 -9.96 5.81 -3.65
N VAL A 126 -10.70 6.89 -3.82
CA VAL A 126 -10.51 7.80 -4.94
C VAL A 126 -9.72 9.00 -4.42
N VAL A 127 -8.59 9.28 -5.05
CA VAL A 127 -7.66 10.33 -4.61
C VAL A 127 -7.39 11.33 -5.73
N GLU A 128 -7.07 12.57 -5.34
CA GLU A 128 -6.68 13.64 -6.25
C GLU A 128 -5.48 14.37 -5.64
N ASP A 129 -4.44 14.62 -6.44
CA ASP A 129 -3.20 15.29 -6.01
C ASP A 129 -2.56 14.61 -4.78
N PHE A 130 -2.54 13.28 -4.77
CA PHE A 130 -1.94 12.52 -3.67
C PHE A 130 -0.44 12.80 -3.58
N PRO A 131 0.08 13.34 -2.44
CA PRO A 131 1.48 13.71 -2.32
C PRO A 131 2.34 12.47 -2.08
N ALA A 132 3.11 12.07 -3.09
CA ALA A 132 4.06 10.98 -2.98
C ALA A 132 5.26 11.21 -3.92
N VAL A 133 6.38 10.58 -3.60
CA VAL A 133 7.62 10.63 -4.37
C VAL A 133 7.95 9.23 -4.86
N VAL A 134 8.38 9.07 -6.11
CA VAL A 134 8.91 7.80 -6.60
C VAL A 134 10.19 7.50 -5.83
N ALA A 135 10.12 6.55 -4.90
CA ALA A 135 11.25 6.18 -4.05
C ALA A 135 12.04 5.00 -4.60
N MET A 136 11.38 4.11 -5.32
CA MET A 136 12.02 3.04 -6.09
C MET A 136 11.26 2.87 -7.41
N ASP A 137 12.01 2.88 -8.51
CA ASP A 137 11.44 2.75 -9.85
C ASP A 137 11.45 1.28 -10.36
N SER A 138 10.91 1.08 -11.54
CA SER A 138 10.75 -0.24 -12.16
C SER A 138 12.04 -0.80 -12.77
N VAL A 139 13.12 -0.02 -12.82
CA VAL A 139 14.40 -0.42 -13.44
C VAL A 139 15.55 -0.52 -12.43
N GLY A 140 15.24 -0.34 -11.14
CA GLY A 140 16.18 -0.53 -10.04
C GLY A 140 16.77 0.77 -9.46
N GLY A 141 16.31 1.94 -9.91
CA GLY A 141 16.62 3.21 -9.26
C GLY A 141 15.98 3.28 -7.87
N SER A 142 16.72 3.78 -6.88
CA SER A 142 16.26 3.91 -5.50
C SER A 142 16.80 5.18 -4.84
N LEU A 143 15.92 5.89 -4.14
CA LEU A 143 16.30 7.00 -3.27
C LEU A 143 16.89 6.52 -1.95
N TYR A 144 16.70 5.26 -1.60
CA TYR A 144 17.34 4.62 -0.45
C TYR A 144 18.65 4.00 -0.93
N GLY A 145 19.79 4.48 -0.44
CA GLY A 145 21.09 3.89 -0.77
C GLY A 145 21.14 2.39 -0.44
N ALA A 146 22.06 1.66 -1.05
CA ALA A 146 22.31 0.27 -0.68
C ALA A 146 22.63 0.20 0.80
N GLY A 147 21.71 -0.37 1.61
CA GLY A 147 21.85 -0.46 3.06
C GLY A 147 20.97 0.47 3.89
N ALA A 148 20.09 1.26 3.30
CA ALA A 148 19.16 2.12 4.05
C ALA A 148 17.94 1.32 4.57
N CYS A 149 18.16 0.18 5.20
CA CYS A 149 17.25 -0.42 6.17
C CYS A 149 17.70 0.05 7.56
N ALA A 150 17.11 1.11 8.07
CA ALA A 150 17.20 1.50 9.47
C ALA A 150 15.78 1.55 10.04
#